data_3802c52e7ba3b43b1e3803b40c624c5d
#
_entry.id   3802c52e7ba3b43b1e3803b40c624c5d
#
_cell.length_a   1.000
_cell.length_b   1.000
_cell.length_c   1.000
_cell.angle_alpha   90.00
_cell.angle_beta   90.00
_cell.angle_gamma   90.00
#
_symmetry.space_group_name_H-M   'P 1'
#
loop_
_entity.id
_entity.type
_entity.pdbx_description
1 polymer ?
#
loop_
_entity_poly.entity_id
_entity_poly.type
_entity_poly.pdbx_seq_one_letter_code
_entity_poly.pdbx_strand_id
1 'polypeptide(L)'
;MNRVLGPSSYLVEILTPKQSGEDFEASLPVFRERYNRIMQEGHIVSVPDNPLGNLHFTAPEVIEYDELKVSPQQFLLHLNAFHRKVDLDGLLAQADEMGVQNILCISGDGGPRLPRLEPEDLKVDTKTVTSVELLRYIESALPGRFTLGVAFNQYEPPEHELRKLDVKLEAGARFV
;
A
#
# COMPACT_ATOMS: atom_id res chain seq x y z
N MET A 1 14.66 -14.55 4.74
CA MET A 1 13.54 -14.44 3.76
C MET A 1 12.28 -14.84 4.50
N ASN A 2 11.57 -13.86 5.07
CA ASN A 2 10.32 -14.14 5.77
C ASN A 2 9.27 -14.47 4.70
N ARG A 3 8.71 -15.69 4.76
CA ARG A 3 7.61 -16.07 3.87
C ARG A 3 6.41 -15.22 4.23
N VAL A 4 6.03 -14.31 3.35
CA VAL A 4 4.78 -13.55 3.47
C VAL A 4 3.58 -14.50 3.33
N LEU A 5 3.73 -15.59 2.58
CA LEU A 5 2.70 -16.63 2.40
C LEU A 5 3.17 -17.98 2.94
N GLY A 6 2.42 -18.56 3.85
CA GLY A 6 2.50 -19.99 4.17
C GLY A 6 1.92 -20.84 3.03
N PRO A 7 2.17 -22.17 3.03
CA PRO A 7 1.74 -23.06 1.96
C PRO A 7 0.20 -23.15 1.76
N SER A 8 -0.59 -22.56 2.64
CA SER A 8 -2.05 -22.57 2.58
C SER A 8 -2.68 -21.18 2.76
N SER A 9 -1.89 -20.10 2.67
CA SER A 9 -2.39 -18.73 2.84
C SER A 9 -2.70 -18.09 1.48
N TYR A 10 -3.80 -17.38 1.40
CA TYR A 10 -4.18 -16.55 0.27
C TYR A 10 -3.95 -15.08 0.63
N LEU A 11 -3.63 -14.27 -0.37
CA LEU A 11 -3.69 -12.82 -0.29
C LEU A 11 -5.07 -12.42 -0.81
N VAL A 12 -5.86 -11.77 0.05
CA VAL A 12 -7.24 -11.39 -0.25
C VAL A 12 -7.35 -9.87 -0.20
N GLU A 13 -7.67 -9.29 -1.35
CA GLU A 13 -7.85 -7.85 -1.46
C GLU A 13 -9.23 -7.43 -0.98
N ILE A 14 -9.29 -6.43 -0.13
CA ILE A 14 -10.52 -5.78 0.33
C ILE A 14 -10.37 -4.26 0.26
N LEU A 15 -11.46 -3.60 -0.11
CA LEU A 15 -11.47 -2.14 -0.26
C LEU A 15 -12.00 -1.48 1.01
N THR A 16 -11.32 -0.42 1.44
CA THR A 16 -11.85 0.49 2.46
C THR A 16 -13.07 1.27 1.94
N PRO A 17 -13.90 1.84 2.82
CA PRO A 17 -14.99 2.72 2.41
C PRO A 17 -14.49 3.90 1.56
N LYS A 18 -15.35 4.35 0.62
CA LYS A 18 -15.07 5.57 -0.17
C LYS A 18 -15.34 6.82 0.66
N GLN A 19 -14.53 7.87 0.48
CA GLN A 19 -14.76 9.17 1.11
C GLN A 19 -15.92 9.96 0.46
N SER A 20 -16.38 9.54 -0.71
CA SER A 20 -17.41 10.24 -1.48
C SER A 20 -18.77 9.56 -1.46
N GLY A 21 -19.11 8.85 -0.41
CA GLY A 21 -20.36 8.10 -0.38
C GLY A 21 -21.22 8.45 0.82
N GLU A 22 -22.53 8.40 0.61
CA GLU A 22 -23.54 8.38 1.67
C GLU A 22 -23.48 7.06 2.46
N ASP A 23 -22.51 6.16 2.14
CA ASP A 23 -22.50 4.75 2.51
C ASP A 23 -21.35 4.37 3.46
N PHE A 24 -20.69 5.32 4.14
CA PHE A 24 -19.63 4.96 5.10
C PHE A 24 -20.15 4.00 6.17
N GLU A 25 -21.26 4.36 6.81
CA GLU A 25 -21.91 3.57 7.86
C GLU A 25 -22.38 2.18 7.36
N ALA A 26 -22.74 2.05 6.09
CA ALA A 26 -23.14 0.78 5.49
C ALA A 26 -21.94 -0.07 5.04
N SER A 27 -20.86 0.56 4.57
CA SER A 27 -19.69 -0.14 4.03
C SER A 27 -18.69 -0.56 5.12
N LEU A 28 -18.61 0.18 6.22
CA LEU A 28 -17.70 -0.13 7.32
C LEU A 28 -17.95 -1.50 7.97
N PRO A 29 -19.19 -1.91 8.31
CA PRO A 29 -19.46 -3.25 8.82
C PRO A 29 -19.06 -4.36 7.86
N VAL A 30 -19.23 -4.13 6.54
CA VAL A 30 -18.83 -5.09 5.51
C VAL A 30 -17.30 -5.23 5.44
N PHE A 31 -16.58 -4.11 5.53
CA PHE A 31 -15.12 -4.13 5.60
C PHE A 31 -14.66 -4.90 6.85
N ARG A 32 -15.20 -4.59 8.03
CA ARG A 32 -14.89 -5.25 9.31
C ARG A 32 -15.11 -6.76 9.26
N GLU A 33 -16.26 -7.19 8.75
CA GLU A 33 -16.61 -8.62 8.65
C GLU A 33 -15.58 -9.35 7.75
N ARG A 34 -15.30 -8.81 6.58
CA ARG A 34 -14.32 -9.38 5.63
C ARG A 34 -12.92 -9.40 6.22
N TYR A 35 -12.48 -8.31 6.82
CA TYR A 35 -11.19 -8.19 7.49
C TYR A 35 -11.02 -9.30 8.54
N ASN A 36 -11.94 -9.37 9.48
CA ASN A 36 -11.90 -10.35 10.59
C ASN A 36 -11.94 -11.78 10.06
N ARG A 37 -12.76 -12.06 9.07
CA ARG A 37 -12.86 -13.40 8.47
C ARG A 37 -11.53 -13.82 7.83
N ILE A 38 -10.89 -12.94 7.02
CA ILE A 38 -9.61 -13.23 6.37
C ILE A 38 -8.54 -13.51 7.43
N MET A 39 -8.49 -12.70 8.49
CA MET A 39 -7.54 -12.86 9.58
C MET A 39 -7.75 -14.17 10.35
N GLN A 40 -8.99 -14.52 10.67
CA GLN A 40 -9.36 -15.75 11.37
C GLN A 40 -9.02 -17.01 10.58
N GLU A 41 -9.18 -16.99 9.27
CA GLU A 41 -8.82 -18.09 8.35
C GLU A 41 -7.30 -18.20 8.10
N GLY A 42 -6.48 -17.33 8.68
CA GLY A 42 -5.02 -17.35 8.52
C GLY A 42 -4.54 -16.84 7.18
N HIS A 43 -5.36 -16.06 6.47
CA HIS A 43 -5.01 -15.44 5.19
C HIS A 43 -4.41 -14.05 5.38
N ILE A 44 -3.95 -13.43 4.30
CA ILE A 44 -3.39 -12.08 4.30
C ILE A 44 -4.43 -11.09 3.76
N VAL A 45 -4.74 -10.09 4.58
CA VAL A 45 -5.52 -8.93 4.16
C VAL A 45 -4.63 -8.02 3.33
N SER A 46 -5.04 -7.71 2.10
CA SER A 46 -4.41 -6.77 1.20
C SER A 46 -5.33 -5.58 0.98
N VAL A 47 -4.87 -4.37 1.30
CA VAL A 47 -5.71 -3.18 1.23
C VAL A 47 -5.12 -2.18 0.24
N PRO A 48 -5.77 -2.01 -0.93
CA PRO A 48 -5.35 -1.04 -1.94
C PRO A 48 -5.51 0.40 -1.45
N ASP A 49 -4.62 1.25 -1.94
CA ASP A 49 -4.61 2.68 -1.72
C ASP A 49 -5.27 3.40 -2.90
N ASN A 50 -6.40 4.05 -2.67
CA ASN A 50 -7.18 4.80 -3.68
C ASN A 50 -7.37 4.04 -5.00
N PRO A 51 -7.94 2.82 -4.97
CA PRO A 51 -8.02 1.96 -6.15
C PRO A 51 -8.81 2.61 -7.29
N LEU A 52 -8.33 2.44 -8.53
CA LEU A 52 -8.91 2.99 -9.75
C LEU A 52 -9.07 4.52 -9.71
N GLY A 53 -8.20 5.22 -8.98
CA GLY A 53 -8.25 6.67 -8.84
C GLY A 53 -9.45 7.22 -8.06
N ASN A 54 -10.13 6.38 -7.30
CA ASN A 54 -11.21 6.80 -6.41
C ASN A 54 -10.66 7.10 -5.02
N LEU A 55 -11.13 8.19 -4.43
CA LEU A 55 -10.74 8.58 -3.08
C LEU A 55 -11.42 7.67 -2.05
N HIS A 56 -10.62 6.90 -1.34
CA HIS A 56 -11.00 6.03 -0.23
C HIS A 56 -10.43 6.54 1.09
N PHE A 57 -11.00 6.12 2.20
CA PHE A 57 -10.32 6.22 3.49
C PHE A 57 -9.07 5.35 3.47
N THR A 58 -7.98 5.80 4.06
CA THR A 58 -6.76 4.99 4.13
C THR A 58 -6.97 3.77 5.03
N ALA A 59 -6.21 2.71 4.80
CA ALA A 59 -6.33 1.52 5.64
C ALA A 59 -6.03 1.81 7.11
N PRO A 60 -5.00 2.58 7.48
CA PRO A 60 -4.77 2.99 8.87
C PRO A 60 -5.95 3.73 9.49
N GLU A 61 -6.56 4.71 8.78
CA GLU A 61 -7.73 5.43 9.30
C GLU A 61 -8.89 4.49 9.65
N VAL A 62 -9.21 3.55 8.75
CA VAL A 62 -10.33 2.61 8.97
C VAL A 62 -10.02 1.62 10.08
N ILE A 63 -8.79 1.12 10.13
CA ILE A 63 -8.33 0.18 11.16
C ILE A 63 -8.37 0.83 12.55
N GLU A 64 -7.90 2.07 12.67
CA GLU A 64 -7.94 2.84 13.92
C GLU A 64 -9.38 3.14 14.35
N TYR A 65 -10.19 3.66 13.41
CA TYR A 65 -11.59 4.01 13.69
C TYR A 65 -12.41 2.80 14.18
N ASP A 66 -12.15 1.63 13.63
CA ASP A 66 -12.89 0.40 13.89
C ASP A 66 -12.19 -0.52 14.92
N GLU A 67 -11.11 -0.02 15.55
CA GLU A 67 -10.31 -0.73 16.56
C GLU A 67 -9.85 -2.13 16.11
N LEU A 68 -9.56 -2.30 14.80
CA LEU A 68 -9.12 -3.57 14.26
C LEU A 68 -7.64 -3.84 14.60
N LYS A 69 -7.30 -5.10 14.79
CA LYS A 69 -5.92 -5.49 15.11
C LYS A 69 -5.14 -5.82 13.85
N VAL A 70 -3.97 -5.21 13.70
CA VAL A 70 -3.01 -5.56 12.66
C VAL A 70 -2.16 -6.75 13.13
N SER A 71 -2.06 -7.78 12.27
CA SER A 71 -1.06 -8.84 12.41
C SER A 71 0.03 -8.62 11.36
N PRO A 72 1.28 -8.41 11.75
CA PRO A 72 2.36 -8.08 10.83
C PRO A 72 2.55 -9.06 9.66
N GLN A 73 2.25 -10.35 9.90
CA GLN A 73 2.40 -11.39 8.88
C GLN A 73 1.15 -11.58 8.01
N GLN A 74 0.03 -10.97 8.38
CA GLN A 74 -1.26 -11.15 7.71
C GLN A 74 -1.81 -9.84 7.14
N PHE A 75 -0.99 -8.80 7.05
CA PHE A 75 -1.43 -7.51 6.53
C PHE A 75 -0.46 -6.96 5.49
N LEU A 76 -1.00 -6.54 4.36
CA LEU A 76 -0.30 -5.88 3.27
C LEU A 76 -0.99 -4.54 2.96
N LEU A 77 -0.30 -3.46 3.26
CA LEU A 77 -0.72 -2.11 2.89
C LEU A 77 -0.22 -1.79 1.49
N HIS A 78 -1.09 -1.32 0.60
CA HIS A 78 -0.63 -0.69 -0.63
C HIS A 78 -0.43 0.82 -0.39
N LEU A 79 0.59 1.36 -1.03
CA LEU A 79 0.83 2.80 -1.10
C LEU A 79 1.16 3.21 -2.53
N ASN A 80 0.61 4.32 -2.94
CA ASN A 80 0.84 4.90 -4.26
C ASN A 80 1.36 6.35 -4.20
N ALA A 81 1.65 6.93 -5.37
CA ALA A 81 2.18 8.28 -5.47
C ALA A 81 1.10 9.39 -5.42
N PHE A 82 -0.17 9.05 -5.19
CA PHE A 82 -1.27 10.02 -5.21
C PHE A 82 -1.65 10.47 -3.80
N HIS A 83 -0.68 11.12 -3.14
CA HIS A 83 -0.81 11.78 -1.84
C HIS A 83 -0.14 13.14 -1.86
N ARG A 84 -0.50 14.04 -0.97
CA ARG A 84 0.39 15.13 -0.58
C ARG A 84 1.48 14.56 0.33
N LYS A 85 2.66 15.18 0.29
CA LYS A 85 3.80 14.73 1.12
C LYS A 85 3.44 14.59 2.60
N VAL A 86 2.73 15.58 3.15
CA VAL A 86 2.34 15.57 4.56
C VAL A 86 1.36 14.44 4.91
N ASP A 87 0.46 14.09 3.99
CA ASP A 87 -0.51 13.01 4.18
C ASP A 87 0.20 11.65 4.12
N LEU A 88 1.14 11.48 3.19
CA LEU A 88 1.98 10.28 3.09
C LEU A 88 2.80 10.07 4.37
N ASP A 89 3.44 11.13 4.88
CA ASP A 89 4.24 11.05 6.11
C ASP A 89 3.37 10.64 7.32
N GLY A 90 2.18 11.23 7.43
CA GLY A 90 1.22 10.87 8.47
C GLY A 90 0.75 9.43 8.36
N LEU A 91 0.45 8.97 7.15
CA LEU A 91 0.04 7.59 6.89
C LEU A 91 1.15 6.58 7.23
N LEU A 92 2.40 6.87 6.87
CA LEU A 92 3.55 6.03 7.21
C LEU A 92 3.77 5.98 8.73
N ALA A 93 3.61 7.09 9.44
CA ALA A 93 3.73 7.13 10.89
C ALA A 93 2.63 6.28 11.56
N GLN A 94 1.36 6.42 11.14
CA GLN A 94 0.27 5.58 11.64
C GLN A 94 0.50 4.09 11.34
N ALA A 95 0.94 3.76 10.13
CA ALA A 95 1.22 2.38 9.75
C ALA A 95 2.32 1.76 10.64
N ASP A 96 3.37 2.53 10.95
CA ASP A 96 4.44 2.10 11.84
C ASP A 96 3.94 1.90 13.29
N GLU A 97 3.17 2.84 13.83
CA GLU A 97 2.56 2.75 15.16
C GLU A 97 1.62 1.56 15.30
N MET A 98 0.88 1.21 14.26
CA MET A 98 0.00 0.04 14.20
C MET A 98 0.76 -1.29 14.04
N GLY A 99 2.06 -1.25 13.78
CA GLY A 99 2.89 -2.44 13.57
C GLY A 99 2.72 -3.07 12.18
N VAL A 100 2.31 -2.31 11.18
CA VAL A 100 2.36 -2.74 9.78
C VAL A 100 3.79 -3.05 9.41
N GLN A 101 4.02 -4.21 8.76
CA GLN A 101 5.36 -4.60 8.33
C GLN A 101 5.52 -4.64 6.82
N ASN A 102 4.46 -4.91 6.07
CA ASN A 102 4.55 -5.12 4.63
C ASN A 102 3.83 -4.00 3.89
N ILE A 103 4.54 -3.35 2.98
CA ILE A 103 3.99 -2.29 2.10
C ILE A 103 4.27 -2.64 0.65
N LEU A 104 3.25 -2.64 -0.19
CA LEU A 104 3.36 -2.73 -1.64
C LEU A 104 3.37 -1.33 -2.24
N CYS A 105 4.52 -0.91 -2.77
CA CYS A 105 4.67 0.38 -3.45
C CYS A 105 4.24 0.26 -4.90
N ILE A 106 3.25 1.01 -5.30
CA ILE A 106 2.73 1.08 -6.67
C ILE A 106 2.73 2.52 -7.18
N SER A 107 2.70 2.70 -8.49
CA SER A 107 2.57 4.06 -9.06
C SER A 107 1.18 4.64 -8.84
N GLY A 108 0.16 3.76 -8.79
CA GLY A 108 -1.23 4.11 -8.58
C GLY A 108 -1.92 4.65 -9.83
N ASP A 109 -3.23 4.80 -9.71
CA ASP A 109 -4.10 5.38 -10.73
C ASP A 109 -4.47 6.82 -10.34
N GLY A 110 -4.33 7.75 -11.27
CA GLY A 110 -4.72 9.14 -11.03
C GLY A 110 -6.24 9.32 -11.01
N GLY A 111 -6.70 10.26 -10.23
CA GLY A 111 -8.10 10.65 -10.15
C GLY A 111 -8.25 12.16 -9.95
N PRO A 112 -9.39 12.77 -10.35
CA PRO A 112 -9.55 14.22 -10.34
C PRO A 112 -9.52 14.84 -8.93
N ARG A 113 -9.66 14.03 -7.89
CA ARG A 113 -9.63 14.46 -6.49
C ARG A 113 -8.38 14.00 -5.73
N LEU A 114 -7.48 13.26 -6.40
CA LEU A 114 -6.27 12.76 -5.79
C LEU A 114 -5.13 13.73 -6.05
N PRO A 115 -4.47 14.26 -5.01
CA PRO A 115 -3.20 14.95 -5.17
C PRO A 115 -2.15 13.96 -5.68
N ARG A 116 -1.04 14.46 -6.17
CA ARG A 116 0.10 13.65 -6.56
C ARG A 116 1.36 14.20 -5.92
N LEU A 117 2.24 13.31 -5.49
CA LEU A 117 3.59 13.67 -5.09
C LEU A 117 4.36 14.22 -6.30
N GLU A 118 4.98 15.37 -6.10
CA GLU A 118 5.90 15.93 -7.08
C GLU A 118 7.34 15.51 -6.74
N PRO A 119 8.26 15.47 -7.73
CA PRO A 119 9.66 15.12 -7.49
C PRO A 119 10.32 15.99 -6.41
N GLU A 120 9.97 17.25 -6.34
CA GLU A 120 10.46 18.21 -5.36
C GLU A 120 10.08 17.83 -3.92
N ASP A 121 8.90 17.23 -3.73
CA ASP A 121 8.43 16.75 -2.43
C ASP A 121 9.38 15.70 -1.84
N LEU A 122 9.92 14.86 -2.70
CA LEU A 122 10.83 13.76 -2.34
C LEU A 122 12.31 14.10 -2.58
N LYS A 123 12.63 15.32 -3.07
CA LYS A 123 13.98 15.79 -3.40
C LYS A 123 14.69 14.88 -4.41
N VAL A 124 13.98 14.41 -5.41
CA VAL A 124 14.50 13.54 -6.47
C VAL A 124 14.56 14.26 -7.81
N ASP A 125 15.57 13.93 -8.62
CA ASP A 125 15.75 14.49 -9.97
C ASP A 125 15.12 13.54 -11.00
N THR A 126 13.79 13.50 -11.01
CA THR A 126 12.99 12.71 -11.95
C THR A 126 11.86 13.56 -12.51
N LYS A 127 11.24 13.13 -13.59
CA LYS A 127 10.10 13.87 -14.16
C LYS A 127 8.78 13.64 -13.39
N THR A 128 8.66 12.50 -12.74
CA THR A 128 7.45 12.11 -11.99
C THR A 128 7.85 11.16 -10.88
N VAL A 129 7.07 11.15 -9.80
CA VAL A 129 7.20 10.15 -8.75
C VAL A 129 6.54 8.85 -9.21
N THR A 130 7.31 7.77 -9.20
CA THR A 130 6.84 6.40 -9.47
C THR A 130 6.97 5.53 -8.22
N SER A 131 6.64 4.25 -8.33
CA SER A 131 6.85 3.29 -7.23
C SER A 131 8.32 3.18 -6.80
N VAL A 132 9.28 3.48 -7.69
CA VAL A 132 10.73 3.46 -7.38
C VAL A 132 11.11 4.62 -6.45
N GLU A 133 10.69 5.83 -6.77
CA GLU A 133 10.95 7.02 -5.95
C GLU A 133 10.22 6.92 -4.60
N LEU A 134 8.98 6.43 -4.60
CA LEU A 134 8.21 6.19 -3.39
C LEU A 134 8.92 5.19 -2.47
N LEU A 135 9.38 4.07 -3.01
CA LEU A 135 10.10 3.03 -2.28
C LEU A 135 11.38 3.58 -1.65
N ARG A 136 12.22 4.30 -2.43
CA ARG A 136 13.44 4.95 -1.93
C ARG A 136 13.15 5.96 -0.83
N TYR A 137 12.06 6.72 -1.00
CA TYR A 137 11.63 7.68 0.01
C TYR A 137 11.28 6.98 1.33
N ILE A 138 10.46 5.94 1.29
CA ILE A 138 10.05 5.19 2.51
C ILE A 138 11.26 4.59 3.20
N GLU A 139 12.15 3.94 2.46
CA GLU A 139 13.38 3.34 3.02
C GLU A 139 14.30 4.40 3.63
N SER A 140 14.38 5.59 3.04
CA SER A 140 15.19 6.71 3.57
C SER A 140 14.55 7.37 4.80
N ALA A 141 13.24 7.53 4.81
CA ALA A 141 12.52 8.20 5.90
C ALA A 141 12.39 7.29 7.15
N LEU A 142 12.19 5.99 6.94
CA LEU A 142 11.94 4.99 7.97
C LEU A 142 12.79 3.72 7.71
N PRO A 143 14.12 3.81 7.84
CA PRO A 143 15.03 2.73 7.43
C PRO A 143 14.73 1.42 8.14
N GLY A 144 14.49 0.34 7.37
CA GLY A 144 14.28 -0.99 7.88
C GLY A 144 13.01 -1.21 8.71
N ARG A 145 12.08 -0.23 8.74
CA ARG A 145 10.81 -0.36 9.45
C ARG A 145 9.81 -1.23 8.70
N PHE A 146 9.85 -1.20 7.38
CA PHE A 146 8.94 -1.94 6.51
C PHE A 146 9.67 -2.92 5.60
N THR A 147 9.01 -4.00 5.26
CA THR A 147 9.38 -4.86 4.13
C THR A 147 8.64 -4.34 2.90
N LEU A 148 9.38 -3.74 1.98
CA LEU A 148 8.80 -3.07 0.82
C LEU A 148 8.70 -4.01 -0.37
N GLY A 149 7.56 -4.01 -1.03
CA GLY A 149 7.29 -4.75 -2.26
C GLY A 149 6.94 -3.85 -3.43
N VAL A 150 6.90 -4.44 -4.61
CA VAL A 150 6.55 -3.77 -5.87
C VAL A 150 5.72 -4.65 -6.77
N ALA A 151 4.93 -4.06 -7.64
CA ALA A 151 4.19 -4.81 -8.65
C ALA A 151 5.06 -5.14 -9.86
N PHE A 152 4.78 -6.30 -10.47
CA PHE A 152 5.28 -6.73 -11.78
C PHE A 152 4.10 -6.83 -12.74
N ASN A 153 4.19 -6.18 -13.91
CA ASN A 153 3.13 -6.22 -14.89
C ASN A 153 3.38 -7.33 -15.94
N GLN A 154 2.74 -8.47 -15.74
CA GLN A 154 2.89 -9.62 -16.65
C GLN A 154 2.34 -9.40 -18.07
N TYR A 155 1.61 -8.31 -18.31
CA TYR A 155 1.02 -7.97 -19.62
C TYR A 155 1.91 -7.04 -20.45
N GLU A 156 2.95 -6.48 -19.87
CA GLU A 156 3.98 -5.71 -20.56
C GLU A 156 5.03 -6.65 -21.19
N PRO A 157 5.80 -6.18 -22.20
CA PRO A 157 6.90 -6.96 -22.75
C PRO A 157 7.87 -7.43 -21.66
N PRO A 158 8.16 -8.74 -21.55
CA PRO A 158 8.95 -9.29 -20.44
C PRO A 158 10.30 -8.61 -20.23
N GLU A 159 11.03 -8.31 -21.30
CA GLU A 159 12.33 -7.63 -21.21
C GLU A 159 12.24 -6.21 -20.61
N HIS A 160 11.12 -5.53 -20.89
CA HIS A 160 10.87 -4.21 -20.34
C HIS A 160 10.57 -4.28 -18.83
N GLU A 161 9.68 -5.18 -18.43
CA GLU A 161 9.31 -5.35 -17.03
C GLU A 161 10.45 -5.94 -16.18
N LEU A 162 11.27 -6.83 -16.74
CA LEU A 162 12.45 -7.33 -16.04
C LEU A 162 13.44 -6.20 -15.75
N ARG A 163 13.73 -5.32 -16.73
CA ARG A 163 14.58 -4.13 -16.47
C ARG A 163 14.00 -3.20 -15.40
N LYS A 164 12.67 -2.99 -15.40
CA LYS A 164 12.01 -2.22 -14.34
C LYS A 164 12.12 -2.91 -13.00
N LEU A 165 12.00 -4.24 -12.98
CA LEU A 165 12.13 -5.04 -11.76
C LEU A 165 13.53 -4.90 -11.16
N ASP A 166 14.58 -4.98 -11.98
CA ASP A 166 15.96 -4.77 -11.52
C ASP A 166 16.11 -3.41 -10.81
N VAL A 167 15.61 -2.33 -11.41
CA VAL A 167 15.63 -0.99 -10.80
C VAL A 167 14.85 -0.95 -9.47
N LYS A 168 13.71 -1.64 -9.39
CA LYS A 168 12.91 -1.74 -8.16
C LYS A 168 13.64 -2.53 -7.06
N LEU A 169 14.32 -3.61 -7.42
CA LEU A 169 15.13 -4.41 -6.49
C LEU A 169 16.35 -3.61 -5.98
N GLU A 170 17.05 -2.89 -6.84
CA GLU A 170 18.13 -1.97 -6.47
C GLU A 170 17.63 -0.84 -5.56
N ALA A 171 16.40 -0.39 -5.75
CA ALA A 171 15.77 0.62 -4.89
C ALA A 171 15.35 0.09 -3.52
N GLY A 172 15.43 -1.21 -3.26
CA GLY A 172 15.18 -1.81 -1.96
C GLY A 172 13.96 -2.73 -1.88
N ALA A 173 13.29 -3.06 -3.00
CA ALA A 173 12.20 -4.02 -2.99
C ALA A 173 12.66 -5.41 -2.50
N ARG A 174 11.82 -6.06 -1.69
CA ARG A 174 12.09 -7.38 -1.07
C ARG A 174 11.11 -8.45 -1.51
N PHE A 175 9.99 -8.08 -2.11
CA PHE A 175 9.01 -9.00 -2.72
C PHE A 175 8.32 -8.35 -3.92
N VAL A 176 7.69 -9.20 -4.72
CA VAL A 176 6.97 -8.82 -5.93
C VAL A 176 5.59 -9.48 -5.92
#